data_29ecfbee87ee2abc072f30467915696c
#
_entry.id   29ecfbee87ee2abc072f30467915696c
#
_cell.length_a   1.000
_cell.length_b   1.000
_cell.length_c   1.000
_cell.angle_alpha   90.00
_cell.angle_beta   90.00
_cell.angle_gamma   90.00
#
_symmetry.space_group_name_H-M   'P 1'
#
loop_
_entity.id
_entity.type
_entity.pdbx_description
1 polymer ?
#
loop_
_entity_poly.entity_id
_entity_poly.type
_entity_poly.pdbx_seq_one_letter_code
_entity_poly.pdbx_strand_id
1 'polypeptide(L)'
;MSTTDELLKNAQAYAASFDKGELPLPPARKVAVVACMDARLNPYGLLGLREGDAHVIRNAGAVITEDEIRSLAISQRLLGT
;
A
#
# COMPACT_ATOMS: atom_id res chain seq x y z
N MET A 1 12.28 25.51 -6.32
CA MET A 1 12.30 24.05 -6.16
C MET A 1 11.03 23.47 -6.78
N SER A 2 11.14 22.45 -7.59
CA SER A 2 9.97 21.83 -8.23
C SER A 2 9.26 20.89 -7.25
N THR A 3 8.03 20.51 -7.59
CA THR A 3 7.29 19.49 -6.83
C THR A 3 8.05 18.18 -6.76
N THR A 4 8.67 17.77 -7.88
CA THR A 4 9.48 16.54 -7.92
C THR A 4 10.66 16.62 -6.94
N ASP A 5 11.35 17.76 -6.89
CA ASP A 5 12.45 17.94 -5.93
C ASP A 5 11.97 17.86 -4.49
N GLU A 6 10.82 18.44 -4.19
CA GLU A 6 10.22 18.35 -2.85
C GLU A 6 9.88 16.92 -2.47
N LEU A 7 9.31 16.16 -3.41
CA LEU A 7 8.97 14.75 -3.17
C LEU A 7 10.23 13.91 -2.95
N LEU A 8 11.29 14.14 -3.72
CA LEU A 8 12.56 13.45 -3.54
C LEU A 8 13.19 13.77 -2.18
N LYS A 9 13.11 15.02 -1.75
CA LYS A 9 13.62 15.42 -0.43
C LYS A 9 12.85 14.71 0.68
N ASN A 10 11.52 14.63 0.56
CA ASN A 10 10.69 13.92 1.53
C ASN A 10 11.02 12.42 1.54
N ALA A 11 11.26 11.81 0.37
CA ALA A 11 11.64 10.42 0.28
C ALA A 11 12.98 10.15 0.95
N GLN A 12 13.96 11.05 0.79
CA GLN A 12 15.25 10.93 1.46
C GLN A 12 15.11 11.03 2.98
N ALA A 13 14.29 11.94 3.47
CA ALA A 13 14.03 12.08 4.91
C ALA A 13 13.33 10.82 5.47
N TYR A 14 12.35 10.29 4.75
CA TYR A 14 11.67 9.05 5.13
C TYR A 14 12.66 7.89 5.19
N ALA A 15 13.50 7.72 4.15
CA ALA A 15 14.49 6.65 4.10
C ALA A 15 15.49 6.75 5.26
N ALA A 16 15.91 7.96 5.63
CA ALA A 16 16.87 8.17 6.71
C ALA A 16 16.33 7.77 8.08
N SER A 17 15.02 7.86 8.29
CA SER A 17 14.37 7.48 9.55
C SER A 17 13.62 6.14 9.47
N PHE A 18 13.70 5.44 8.33
CA PHE A 18 13.01 4.18 8.16
C PHE A 18 13.62 3.08 9.03
N ASP A 19 12.80 2.49 9.87
CA ASP A 19 13.21 1.46 10.84
C ASP A 19 12.39 0.17 10.73
N LYS A 20 11.67 -0.02 9.60
CA LYS A 20 10.72 -1.12 9.42
C LYS A 20 11.18 -2.15 8.39
N GLY A 21 12.47 -2.20 8.07
CA GLY A 21 13.03 -3.14 7.09
C GLY A 21 12.94 -4.61 7.50
N GLU A 22 12.69 -4.89 8.78
CA GLU A 22 12.56 -6.25 9.30
C GLU A 22 11.12 -6.77 9.29
N LEU A 23 10.16 -5.99 8.77
CA LEU A 23 8.77 -6.44 8.69
C LEU A 23 8.65 -7.71 7.83
N PRO A 24 7.81 -8.68 8.25
CA PRO A 24 7.58 -9.88 7.45
C PRO A 24 6.89 -9.53 6.13
N LEU A 25 7.10 -10.35 5.11
CA LEU A 25 6.43 -10.19 3.82
C LEU A 25 4.91 -10.36 3.91
N PRO A 26 4.36 -11.36 4.62
CA PRO A 26 2.91 -11.49 4.77
C PRO A 26 2.32 -10.32 5.56
N PRO A 27 1.15 -9.80 5.16
CA PRO A 27 0.50 -8.70 5.88
C PRO A 27 0.08 -9.10 7.29
N ALA A 28 0.43 -8.29 8.27
CA ALA A 28 0.19 -8.59 9.68
C ALA A 28 -1.31 -8.70 10.02
N ARG A 29 -2.16 -7.88 9.38
CA ARG A 29 -3.60 -7.88 9.61
C ARG A 29 -4.36 -8.90 8.74
N LYS A 30 -3.67 -9.60 7.85
CA LYS A 30 -4.22 -10.63 6.97
C LYS A 30 -5.39 -10.13 6.12
N VAL A 31 -5.29 -8.93 5.62
CA VAL A 31 -6.30 -8.31 4.76
C VAL A 31 -5.69 -7.74 3.49
N ALA A 32 -6.49 -7.73 2.44
CA ALA A 32 -6.20 -7.03 1.20
C ALA A 32 -7.35 -6.05 0.94
N VAL A 33 -6.99 -4.84 0.57
CA VAL A 33 -7.93 -3.74 0.34
C VAL A 33 -7.83 -3.33 -1.11
N VAL A 34 -8.98 -3.23 -1.79
CA VAL A 34 -9.05 -2.60 -3.11
C VAL A 34 -9.79 -1.28 -2.96
N ALA A 35 -9.14 -0.21 -3.36
CA ALA A 35 -9.66 1.14 -3.17
C ALA A 35 -9.47 1.99 -4.43
N CYS A 36 -10.25 3.07 -4.52
CA CYS A 36 -10.11 4.04 -5.58
C CYS A 36 -8.80 4.83 -5.46
N MET A 37 -8.23 5.20 -6.60
CA MET A 37 -7.02 6.02 -6.66
C MET A 37 -7.25 7.50 -6.33
N ASP A 38 -8.48 7.90 -6.05
CA ASP A 38 -8.84 9.28 -5.75
C ASP A 38 -7.88 9.86 -4.70
N ALA A 39 -7.25 11.00 -5.04
CA ALA A 39 -6.23 11.61 -4.17
C ALA A 39 -6.77 12.06 -2.81
N ARG A 40 -8.07 12.23 -2.68
CA ARG A 40 -8.73 12.62 -1.42
C ARG A 40 -8.91 11.44 -0.46
N LEU A 41 -8.84 10.21 -0.98
CA LEU A 41 -9.02 9.00 -0.20
C LEU A 41 -7.68 8.53 0.35
N ASN A 42 -7.60 8.33 1.64
CA ASN A 42 -6.43 7.76 2.31
C ASN A 42 -6.81 6.45 2.99
N PRO A 43 -6.64 5.31 2.33
CA PRO A 43 -7.00 4.01 2.91
C PRO A 43 -6.25 3.70 4.20
N TYR A 44 -4.99 4.08 4.30
CA TYR A 44 -4.20 3.86 5.51
C TYR A 44 -4.77 4.63 6.69
N GLY A 45 -5.02 5.93 6.52
CA GLY A 45 -5.60 6.74 7.58
C GLY A 45 -7.02 6.33 7.94
N LEU A 46 -7.84 6.04 6.91
CA LEU A 46 -9.23 5.65 7.10
C LEU A 46 -9.37 4.36 7.91
N LEU A 47 -8.53 3.37 7.61
CA LEU A 47 -8.61 2.04 8.20
C LEU A 47 -7.63 1.82 9.35
N GLY A 48 -6.81 2.82 9.68
CA GLY A 48 -5.82 2.69 10.75
C GLY A 48 -4.70 1.73 10.42
N LEU A 49 -4.29 1.67 9.15
CA LEU A 49 -3.25 0.75 8.69
C LEU A 49 -1.87 1.41 8.75
N ARG A 50 -0.85 0.59 9.01
CA ARG A 50 0.56 0.97 8.94
C ARG A 50 1.29 0.10 7.93
N GLU A 51 2.55 0.44 7.66
CA GLU A 51 3.40 -0.41 6.81
C GLU A 51 3.41 -1.84 7.35
N GLY A 52 3.24 -2.80 6.47
CA GLY A 52 3.22 -4.22 6.81
C GLY A 52 1.87 -4.78 7.25
N ASP A 53 0.85 -3.95 7.44
CA ASP A 53 -0.45 -4.40 7.94
C ASP A 53 -1.31 -5.08 6.89
N ALA A 54 -1.32 -4.57 5.66
CA ALA A 54 -2.25 -5.01 4.63
C ALA A 54 -1.67 -4.83 3.24
N HIS A 55 -2.18 -5.60 2.27
CA HIS A 55 -2.02 -5.25 0.87
C HIS A 55 -3.05 -4.21 0.48
N VAL A 56 -2.63 -3.14 -0.17
CA VAL A 56 -3.53 -2.08 -0.65
C VAL A 56 -3.34 -1.91 -2.15
N ILE A 57 -4.39 -2.21 -2.90
CA ILE A 57 -4.41 -2.11 -4.36
C ILE A 57 -5.32 -0.94 -4.72
N ARG A 58 -4.84 -0.03 -5.56
CA ARG A 58 -5.61 1.15 -5.93
C ARG A 58 -5.68 1.30 -7.44
N ASN A 59 -6.90 1.59 -7.92
CA ASN A 59 -7.14 1.94 -9.33
C ASN A 59 -8.31 2.90 -9.46
N ALA A 60 -8.57 3.34 -10.69
CA ALA A 60 -9.71 4.21 -10.95
C ALA A 60 -11.03 3.46 -10.71
N GLY A 61 -11.77 3.88 -9.68
CA GLY A 61 -13.09 3.34 -9.36
C GLY A 61 -13.09 2.08 -8.50
N ALA A 62 -11.93 1.62 -8.02
CA ALA A 62 -11.82 0.39 -7.22
C ALA A 62 -12.42 -0.83 -7.93
N VAL A 63 -12.17 -0.96 -9.24
CA VAL A 63 -12.71 -2.05 -10.04
C VAL A 63 -11.83 -3.29 -9.96
N ILE A 64 -12.44 -4.46 -10.09
CA ILE A 64 -11.73 -5.74 -10.07
C ILE A 64 -11.59 -6.22 -11.52
N THR A 65 -10.40 -6.02 -12.07
CA THR A 65 -10.02 -6.54 -13.39
C THR A 65 -9.15 -7.78 -13.23
N GLU A 66 -8.67 -8.36 -14.34
CA GLU A 66 -7.81 -9.53 -14.29
C GLU A 66 -6.52 -9.28 -13.49
N ASP A 67 -5.98 -8.06 -13.54
CA ASP A 67 -4.78 -7.73 -12.78
C ASP A 67 -5.05 -7.75 -11.28
N GLU A 68 -6.17 -7.19 -10.83
CA GLU A 68 -6.56 -7.24 -9.41
C GLU A 68 -6.85 -8.67 -8.96
N ILE A 69 -7.48 -9.47 -9.82
CA ILE A 69 -7.71 -10.90 -9.52
C ILE A 69 -6.38 -11.62 -9.30
N ARG A 70 -5.41 -11.39 -10.18
CA ARG A 70 -4.07 -11.96 -10.05
C ARG A 70 -3.42 -11.54 -8.73
N SER A 71 -3.46 -10.26 -8.42
CA SER A 71 -2.86 -9.71 -7.20
C SER A 71 -3.55 -10.25 -5.94
N LEU A 72 -4.88 -10.32 -5.95
CA LEU A 72 -5.64 -10.86 -4.81
C LEU A 72 -5.41 -12.37 -4.64
N ALA A 73 -5.27 -13.11 -5.73
CA ALA A 73 -4.96 -14.54 -5.67
C ALA A 73 -3.59 -14.78 -5.02
N ILE A 74 -2.58 -14.00 -5.39
CA ILE A 74 -1.26 -14.07 -4.79
C ILE A 74 -1.33 -13.69 -3.30
N SER A 75 -2.04 -12.61 -3.00
CA SER A 75 -2.24 -12.13 -1.63
C SER A 75 -2.82 -13.22 -0.73
N GLN A 76 -3.88 -13.88 -1.20
CA GLN A 76 -4.57 -14.91 -0.43
C GLN A 76 -3.78 -16.23 -0.38
N ARG A 77 -3.36 -16.74 -1.53
CA ARG A 77 -2.81 -18.09 -1.62
C ARG A 77 -1.38 -18.21 -1.14
N LEU A 78 -0.58 -17.17 -1.35
CA LEU A 78 0.84 -17.20 -1.04
C LEU A 78 1.20 -16.37 0.19
N LEU A 79 0.42 -15.34 0.53
CA LEU A 79 0.77 -14.37 1.55
C LEU A 79 -0.24 -14.30 2.71
N GLY A 80 -1.21 -15.18 2.75
CA GLY A 80 -2.02 -15.46 3.95
C GLY A 80 -3.18 -14.51 4.25
N THR A 81 -3.60 -13.71 3.26
CA THR A 81 -4.79 -12.86 3.49
C THR A 81 -6.10 -13.60 3.31
#